data_35b7971d0c9f45a3240ddfe050417900
#
_entry.id   35b7971d0c9f45a3240ddfe050417900
#
_cell.length_a   1.000
_cell.length_b   1.000
_cell.length_c   1.000
_cell.angle_alpha   90.00
_cell.angle_beta   90.00
_cell.angle_gamma   90.00
#
_symmetry.space_group_name_H-M   'P 1'
#
loop_
_entity.id
_entity.type
_entity.pdbx_description
1 polymer ?
#
loop_
_entity_poly.entity_id
_entity_poly.type
_entity_poly.pdbx_seq_one_letter_code
_entity_poly.pdbx_strand_id
1 'polypeptide(L)'
;MTNRTIEEKNIYRPAPPRLVQVKNIFDVTPNMRSITFTSECLDSYPTECEGGHLKIFLPLPGQTKPVLPTLSPEGPIWPPSELRPITRTYSVRAIRTEQKEIDIEFALHHNGGPAVEFAYRAQIGDWIGITNPGGPDPLLPKVSNYYMAGDSSSLPAIAALLETVKPDATGQVIIRIESEQDIQELKKPTGIAVHWITGDVEITDTIVSEFKSWSLPTEDVTFWLAGEDKLVKELRRYIRREKGYERHQLYAIPYWRHGFDEEGYHVLRHEVMDSDD
;
A
#
# COMPACT_ATOMS: atom_id res chain seq x y z
N MET A 1 -28.90 -28.87 -20.58
CA MET A 1 -29.16 -27.47 -20.20
C MET A 1 -28.42 -27.24 -18.89
N THR A 2 -27.21 -26.71 -18.99
CA THR A 2 -26.32 -26.48 -17.85
C THR A 2 -26.38 -25.01 -17.50
N ASN A 3 -27.04 -24.68 -16.39
CA ASN A 3 -27.03 -23.34 -15.80
C ASN A 3 -25.60 -23.02 -15.39
N ARG A 4 -24.91 -22.17 -16.15
CA ARG A 4 -23.76 -21.44 -15.68
C ARG A 4 -24.28 -20.29 -14.82
N THR A 5 -24.17 -20.43 -13.52
CA THR A 5 -24.27 -19.31 -12.58
C THR A 5 -23.16 -18.32 -12.93
N ILE A 6 -23.54 -17.16 -13.41
CA ILE A 6 -22.62 -16.02 -13.58
C ILE A 6 -22.27 -15.58 -12.15
N GLU A 7 -21.08 -15.91 -11.67
CA GLU A 7 -20.52 -15.24 -10.50
C GLU A 7 -20.49 -13.75 -10.82
N GLU A 8 -21.29 -12.98 -10.09
CA GLU A 8 -21.24 -11.53 -10.16
C GLU A 8 -19.82 -11.10 -9.75
N LYS A 9 -19.01 -10.71 -10.74
CA LYS A 9 -17.77 -10.01 -10.49
C LYS A 9 -18.11 -8.81 -9.62
N ASN A 10 -17.51 -8.75 -8.45
CA ASN A 10 -17.64 -7.64 -7.53
C ASN A 10 -17.06 -6.39 -8.20
N ILE A 11 -17.89 -5.74 -9.05
CA ILE A 11 -17.48 -4.53 -9.75
C ILE A 11 -17.35 -3.46 -8.67
N TYR A 12 -16.12 -3.03 -8.41
CA TYR A 12 -15.81 -1.90 -7.54
C TYR A 12 -16.73 -0.72 -7.91
N ARG A 13 -17.70 -0.43 -7.05
CA ARG A 13 -18.54 0.76 -7.19
C ARG A 13 -17.86 1.89 -6.44
N PRO A 14 -17.51 2.98 -7.13
CA PRO A 14 -17.03 4.17 -6.47
C PRO A 14 -18.00 4.55 -5.35
N ALA A 15 -17.48 4.76 -4.15
CA ALA A 15 -18.24 5.24 -3.01
C ALA A 15 -17.68 6.60 -2.57
N PRO A 16 -18.54 7.50 -2.04
CA PRO A 16 -18.05 8.76 -1.54
C PRO A 16 -17.06 8.51 -0.38
N PRO A 17 -16.03 9.36 -0.26
CA PRO A 17 -15.09 9.25 0.85
C PRO A 17 -15.79 9.46 2.19
N ARG A 18 -15.22 8.87 3.24
CA ARG A 18 -15.75 8.85 4.59
C ARG A 18 -14.88 9.64 5.55
N LEU A 19 -15.47 10.30 6.51
CA LEU A 19 -14.77 10.87 7.66
C LEU A 19 -14.50 9.79 8.68
N VAL A 20 -13.28 9.71 9.15
CA VAL A 20 -12.84 8.84 10.24
C VAL A 20 -12.05 9.63 11.27
N GLN A 21 -12.07 9.20 12.52
CA GLN A 21 -11.47 9.89 13.64
C GLN A 21 -10.37 9.04 14.27
N VAL A 22 -9.25 9.67 14.64
CA VAL A 22 -8.16 9.01 15.37
C VAL A 22 -8.70 8.46 16.69
N LYS A 23 -8.54 7.14 16.89
CA LYS A 23 -8.92 6.41 18.09
C LYS A 23 -7.73 5.98 18.93
N ASN A 24 -6.66 5.54 18.27
CA ASN A 24 -5.44 5.08 18.93
C ASN A 24 -4.21 5.39 18.08
N ILE A 25 -3.08 5.57 18.73
CA ILE A 25 -1.79 5.86 18.08
C ILE A 25 -0.72 5.05 18.83
N PHE A 26 0.13 4.33 18.09
CA PHE A 26 1.30 3.69 18.67
C PHE A 26 2.44 3.59 17.65
N ASP A 27 3.67 3.59 18.14
CA ASP A 27 4.85 3.39 17.30
C ASP A 27 5.13 1.89 17.19
N VAL A 28 5.06 1.35 15.97
CA VAL A 28 5.42 -0.04 15.66
C VAL A 28 6.93 -0.20 15.77
N THR A 29 7.65 0.79 15.22
CA THR A 29 9.10 0.97 15.32
C THR A 29 9.38 2.47 15.43
N PRO A 30 10.63 2.90 15.68
CA PRO A 30 10.94 4.34 15.76
C PRO A 30 10.53 5.15 14.52
N ASN A 31 10.56 4.51 13.34
CA ASN A 31 10.20 5.18 12.08
C ASN A 31 8.93 4.61 11.42
N MET A 32 8.10 3.85 12.16
CA MET A 32 6.81 3.38 11.69
C MET A 32 5.73 3.59 12.75
N ARG A 33 4.75 4.43 12.46
CA ARG A 33 3.63 4.75 13.35
C ARG A 33 2.33 4.17 12.82
N SER A 34 1.63 3.41 13.64
CA SER A 34 0.29 2.93 13.36
C SER A 34 -0.75 3.85 14.00
N ILE A 35 -1.74 4.27 13.21
CA ILE A 35 -2.88 5.05 13.68
C ILE A 35 -4.15 4.26 13.40
N THR A 36 -4.88 3.94 14.45
CA THR A 36 -6.23 3.36 14.36
C THR A 36 -7.24 4.48 14.22
N PHE A 37 -8.01 4.44 13.16
CA PHE A 37 -9.15 5.34 12.95
C PHE A 37 -10.46 4.61 13.17
N THR A 38 -11.49 5.35 13.59
CA THR A 38 -12.85 4.83 13.81
C THR A 38 -13.90 5.72 13.18
N SER A 39 -15.01 5.11 12.78
CA SER A 39 -16.23 5.80 12.35
C SER A 39 -17.38 4.81 12.25
N GLU A 40 -18.61 5.26 12.54
CA GLU A 40 -19.82 4.47 12.32
C GLU A 40 -19.96 3.96 10.88
N CYS A 41 -19.43 4.71 9.90
CA CYS A 41 -19.51 4.34 8.49
C CYS A 41 -18.55 3.21 8.08
N LEU A 42 -17.71 2.71 8.98
CA LEU A 42 -16.82 1.56 8.71
C LEU A 42 -17.51 0.20 8.86
N ASP A 43 -18.73 0.14 9.39
CA ASP A 43 -19.57 -1.08 9.39
C ASP A 43 -19.86 -1.61 7.98
N SER A 44 -19.91 -0.71 6.99
CA SER A 44 -20.10 -0.99 5.56
C SER A 44 -18.83 -0.83 4.72
N TYR A 45 -17.66 -0.79 5.35
CA TYR A 45 -16.39 -0.73 4.61
C TYR A 45 -16.07 -2.10 4.00
N PRO A 46 -15.45 -2.16 2.81
CA PRO A 46 -15.04 -3.43 2.23
C PRO A 46 -14.14 -4.24 3.18
N THR A 47 -14.40 -5.53 3.26
CA THR A 47 -13.57 -6.51 3.99
C THR A 47 -12.60 -7.21 3.06
N GLU A 48 -11.62 -7.95 3.61
CA GLU A 48 -10.59 -8.66 2.82
C GLU A 48 -9.83 -7.72 1.87
N CYS A 49 -9.60 -6.48 2.33
CA CYS A 49 -8.96 -5.43 1.55
C CYS A 49 -7.59 -4.99 2.11
N GLU A 50 -7.08 -5.73 3.08
CA GLU A 50 -5.78 -5.48 3.68
C GLU A 50 -4.68 -5.54 2.62
N GLY A 51 -3.76 -4.58 2.66
CA GLY A 51 -2.76 -4.34 1.62
C GLY A 51 -3.25 -3.49 0.44
N GLY A 52 -4.57 -3.32 0.27
CA GLY A 52 -5.15 -2.43 -0.75
C GLY A 52 -4.80 -0.96 -0.48
N HIS A 53 -4.65 -0.18 -1.56
CA HIS A 53 -4.37 1.25 -1.42
C HIS A 53 -5.66 2.05 -1.18
N LEU A 54 -5.56 3.10 -0.39
CA LEU A 54 -6.64 4.09 -0.20
C LEU A 54 -6.07 5.50 -0.26
N LYS A 55 -6.91 6.48 -0.56
CA LYS A 55 -6.54 7.89 -0.39
C LYS A 55 -7.00 8.37 0.97
N ILE A 56 -6.09 9.05 1.66
CA ILE A 56 -6.40 9.84 2.84
C ILE A 56 -6.57 11.31 2.43
N PHE A 57 -7.47 12.00 3.11
CA PHE A 57 -7.72 13.43 2.96
C PHE A 57 -7.42 14.12 4.27
N LEU A 58 -6.40 14.96 4.28
CA LEU A 58 -5.97 15.69 5.47
C LEU A 58 -6.63 17.07 5.51
N PRO A 59 -7.02 17.56 6.71
CA PRO A 59 -7.53 18.91 6.85
C PRO A 59 -6.45 19.94 6.53
N LEU A 60 -6.85 21.08 5.97
CA LEU A 60 -5.97 22.23 5.81
C LEU A 60 -5.66 22.88 7.17
N PRO A 61 -4.57 23.64 7.27
CA PRO A 61 -4.27 24.40 8.49
C PRO A 61 -5.46 25.21 8.98
N GLY A 62 -5.80 25.06 10.27
CA GLY A 62 -6.96 25.71 10.89
C GLY A 62 -8.31 25.00 10.73
N GLN A 63 -8.37 23.91 9.96
CA GLN A 63 -9.57 23.07 9.87
C GLN A 63 -9.50 21.92 10.88
N THR A 64 -10.62 21.61 11.51
CA THR A 64 -10.79 20.42 12.36
C THR A 64 -11.10 19.16 11.56
N LYS A 65 -11.72 19.30 10.39
CA LYS A 65 -12.09 18.20 9.48
C LYS A 65 -11.82 18.61 8.04
N PRO A 66 -11.36 17.69 7.20
CA PRO A 66 -11.21 17.98 5.77
C PRO A 66 -12.57 18.16 5.11
N VAL A 67 -12.65 19.04 4.11
CA VAL A 67 -13.80 19.14 3.21
C VAL A 67 -13.65 18.08 2.13
N LEU A 68 -14.47 17.02 2.19
CA LEU A 68 -14.36 15.89 1.29
C LEU A 68 -15.00 16.17 -0.08
N PRO A 69 -14.47 15.61 -1.18
CA PRO A 69 -15.17 15.60 -2.45
C PRO A 69 -16.45 14.77 -2.34
N THR A 70 -17.45 15.15 -3.10
CA THR A 70 -18.67 14.36 -3.32
C THR A 70 -18.55 13.52 -4.58
N LEU A 71 -19.42 12.53 -4.76
CA LEU A 71 -19.39 11.66 -5.93
C LEU A 71 -20.60 11.97 -6.82
N SER A 72 -20.36 12.17 -8.12
CA SER A 72 -21.39 12.22 -9.14
C SER A 72 -21.24 11.03 -10.10
N PRO A 73 -22.22 10.79 -11.01
CA PRO A 73 -22.10 9.78 -12.07
C PRO A 73 -20.90 10.02 -13.00
N GLU A 74 -20.48 11.28 -13.14
CA GLU A 74 -19.36 11.70 -14.00
C GLU A 74 -18.00 11.64 -13.29
N GLY A 75 -18.00 11.38 -11.97
CA GLY A 75 -16.78 11.29 -11.16
C GLY A 75 -16.82 12.19 -9.91
N PRO A 76 -15.67 12.36 -9.23
CA PRO A 76 -15.60 13.15 -8.01
C PRO A 76 -15.78 14.66 -8.28
N ILE A 77 -16.64 15.29 -7.51
CA ILE A 77 -16.80 16.75 -7.46
C ILE A 77 -15.95 17.26 -6.29
N TRP A 78 -14.87 17.96 -6.63
CA TRP A 78 -13.96 18.51 -5.63
C TRP A 78 -14.50 19.84 -5.06
N PRO A 79 -14.20 20.12 -3.78
CA PRO A 79 -14.47 21.46 -3.25
C PRO A 79 -13.64 22.53 -3.97
N PRO A 80 -13.98 23.82 -3.79
CA PRO A 80 -13.16 24.93 -4.26
C PRO A 80 -11.70 24.76 -3.85
N SER A 81 -10.76 25.30 -4.66
CA SER A 81 -9.31 25.08 -4.49
C SER A 81 -8.80 25.42 -3.09
N GLU A 82 -9.34 26.49 -2.48
CA GLU A 82 -8.98 26.97 -1.14
C GLU A 82 -9.48 26.07 0.01
N LEU A 83 -10.40 25.13 -0.29
CA LEU A 83 -10.94 24.16 0.66
C LEU A 83 -10.54 22.71 0.32
N ARG A 84 -9.82 22.53 -0.79
CA ARG A 84 -9.44 21.19 -1.27
C ARG A 84 -8.46 20.54 -0.29
N PRO A 85 -8.79 19.38 0.27
CA PRO A 85 -7.94 18.70 1.24
C PRO A 85 -6.65 18.22 0.59
N ILE A 86 -5.60 18.13 1.39
CA ILE A 86 -4.36 17.49 0.98
C ILE A 86 -4.62 15.99 0.86
N THR A 87 -4.30 15.41 -0.29
CA THR A 87 -4.59 14.00 -0.59
C THR A 87 -3.28 13.22 -0.64
N ARG A 88 -3.22 12.07 0.06
CA ARG A 88 -2.08 11.15 0.01
C ARG A 88 -2.57 9.71 -0.11
N THR A 89 -1.75 8.84 -0.68
CA THR A 89 -2.08 7.43 -0.86
C THR A 89 -1.38 6.59 0.19
N TYR A 90 -2.15 5.75 0.87
CA TYR A 90 -1.67 4.82 1.89
C TYR A 90 -2.23 3.41 1.65
N SER A 91 -1.81 2.45 2.46
CA SER A 91 -2.31 1.08 2.42
C SER A 91 -3.23 0.80 3.62
N VAL A 92 -4.24 -0.03 3.41
CA VAL A 92 -5.02 -0.60 4.51
C VAL A 92 -4.13 -1.61 5.23
N ARG A 93 -3.73 -1.32 6.48
CA ARG A 93 -2.96 -2.26 7.28
C ARG A 93 -3.85 -3.34 7.89
N ALA A 94 -5.01 -2.95 8.41
CA ALA A 94 -6.04 -3.84 8.92
C ALA A 94 -7.41 -3.16 8.89
N ILE A 95 -8.45 -3.95 8.71
CA ILE A 95 -9.86 -3.51 8.84
C ILE A 95 -10.60 -4.42 9.81
N ARG A 96 -11.35 -3.83 10.73
CA ARG A 96 -12.18 -4.51 11.73
C ARG A 96 -13.56 -3.87 11.73
N THR A 97 -14.40 -4.30 10.80
CA THR A 97 -15.73 -3.68 10.57
C THR A 97 -16.65 -3.80 11.78
N GLU A 98 -16.60 -4.92 12.53
CA GLU A 98 -17.37 -5.08 13.76
C GLU A 98 -16.98 -4.07 14.85
N GLN A 99 -15.71 -3.73 14.96
CA GLN A 99 -15.18 -2.70 15.87
C GLN A 99 -15.26 -1.30 15.27
N LYS A 100 -15.60 -1.18 13.97
CA LYS A 100 -15.61 0.05 13.20
C LYS A 100 -14.26 0.75 13.21
N GLU A 101 -13.18 -0.03 12.96
CA GLU A 101 -11.80 0.41 13.02
C GLU A 101 -11.04 0.08 11.73
N ILE A 102 -10.15 0.98 11.36
CA ILE A 102 -9.17 0.78 10.31
C ILE A 102 -7.80 1.25 10.79
N ASP A 103 -6.76 0.44 10.54
CA ASP A 103 -5.38 0.82 10.82
C ASP A 103 -4.68 1.26 9.54
N ILE A 104 -3.99 2.38 9.63
CA ILE A 104 -3.10 2.91 8.60
C ILE A 104 -1.75 3.16 9.26
N GLU A 105 -0.68 2.62 8.65
CA GLU A 105 0.67 2.83 9.12
C GLU A 105 1.39 3.88 8.28
N PHE A 106 2.14 4.72 8.95
CA PHE A 106 2.86 5.87 8.41
C PHE A 106 4.36 5.64 8.60
N ALA A 107 5.09 5.51 7.50
CA ALA A 107 6.54 5.58 7.54
C ALA A 107 6.95 7.03 7.88
N LEU A 108 7.68 7.18 8.98
CA LEU A 108 8.12 8.47 9.49
C LEU A 108 9.54 8.76 8.98
N HIS A 109 9.74 9.92 8.38
CA HIS A 109 11.04 10.35 7.89
C HIS A 109 11.22 11.88 8.05
N HIS A 110 12.44 12.34 8.25
CA HIS A 110 12.73 13.74 8.62
C HIS A 110 12.30 14.79 7.58
N ASN A 111 12.26 14.42 6.31
CA ASN A 111 11.81 15.29 5.22
C ASN A 111 10.37 14.98 4.81
N GLY A 112 9.54 14.59 5.77
CA GLY A 112 8.17 14.17 5.54
C GLY A 112 7.28 15.30 5.04
N GLY A 113 6.43 14.96 4.09
CA GLY A 113 5.36 15.86 3.65
C GLY A 113 4.18 15.90 4.63
N PRO A 114 3.07 16.53 4.24
CA PRO A 114 1.94 16.80 5.12
C PRO A 114 1.36 15.58 5.86
N ALA A 115 1.42 14.38 5.26
CA ALA A 115 0.93 13.17 5.92
C ALA A 115 1.85 12.69 7.04
N VAL A 116 3.16 12.82 6.86
CA VAL A 116 4.12 12.51 7.92
C VAL A 116 4.04 13.54 9.04
N GLU A 117 3.85 14.82 8.71
CA GLU A 117 3.60 15.86 9.71
C GLU A 117 2.31 15.61 10.50
N PHE A 118 1.24 15.17 9.80
CA PHE A 118 0.01 14.75 10.47
C PHE A 118 0.29 13.58 11.42
N ALA A 119 0.98 12.53 10.96
CA ALA A 119 1.28 11.36 11.78
C ALA A 119 2.10 11.72 13.03
N TYR A 120 3.03 12.68 12.95
CA TYR A 120 3.78 13.16 14.13
C TYR A 120 2.92 13.92 15.13
N ARG A 121 1.93 14.70 14.66
CA ARG A 121 1.12 15.61 15.49
C ARG A 121 -0.24 15.07 15.88
N ALA A 122 -0.67 13.95 15.24
CA ALA A 122 -1.98 13.38 15.43
C ALA A 122 -2.31 13.16 16.91
N GLN A 123 -3.54 13.49 17.28
CA GLN A 123 -4.09 13.28 18.60
C GLN A 123 -5.39 12.50 18.51
N ILE A 124 -5.73 11.77 19.57
CA ILE A 124 -7.03 11.10 19.67
C ILE A 124 -8.13 12.14 19.48
N GLY A 125 -9.05 11.89 18.56
CA GLY A 125 -10.11 12.81 18.21
C GLY A 125 -9.89 13.60 16.91
N ASP A 126 -8.66 13.62 16.35
CA ASP A 126 -8.41 14.25 15.05
C ASP A 126 -9.12 13.55 13.91
N TRP A 127 -9.47 14.30 12.87
CA TRP A 127 -10.23 13.80 11.74
C TRP A 127 -9.42 13.78 10.45
N ILE A 128 -9.62 12.72 9.69
CA ILE A 128 -9.23 12.64 8.27
C ILE A 128 -10.40 12.10 7.44
N GLY A 129 -10.28 12.20 6.12
CA GLY A 129 -11.13 11.46 5.20
C GLY A 129 -10.42 10.26 4.62
N ILE A 130 -11.16 9.23 4.22
CA ILE A 130 -10.61 8.06 3.50
C ILE A 130 -11.53 7.67 2.35
N THR A 131 -10.96 7.13 1.26
CA THR A 131 -11.72 6.47 0.20
C THR A 131 -11.99 5.01 0.54
N ASN A 132 -12.82 4.33 -0.26
CA ASN A 132 -12.76 2.87 -0.35
C ASN A 132 -11.36 2.42 -0.82
N PRO A 133 -10.96 1.19 -0.46
CA PRO A 133 -9.71 0.62 -0.94
C PRO A 133 -9.78 0.36 -2.44
N GLY A 134 -8.62 0.40 -3.09
CA GLY A 134 -8.42 0.05 -4.48
C GLY A 134 -7.30 -0.98 -4.62
N GLY A 135 -7.18 -1.54 -5.80
CA GLY A 135 -6.21 -2.56 -6.16
C GLY A 135 -6.83 -3.62 -7.07
N PRO A 136 -6.05 -4.55 -7.59
CA PRO A 136 -6.59 -5.73 -8.28
C PRO A 136 -7.37 -6.62 -7.31
N ASP A 137 -8.31 -7.40 -7.83
CA ASP A 137 -9.05 -8.40 -7.07
C ASP A 137 -8.81 -9.79 -7.70
N PRO A 138 -8.15 -10.72 -6.98
CA PRO A 138 -7.55 -10.55 -5.67
C PRO A 138 -6.28 -9.69 -5.70
N LEU A 139 -5.99 -8.99 -4.62
CA LEU A 139 -4.78 -8.17 -4.50
C LEU A 139 -3.50 -9.03 -4.50
N LEU A 140 -3.59 -10.23 -3.96
CA LEU A 140 -2.53 -11.24 -3.98
C LEU A 140 -3.10 -12.56 -4.48
N PRO A 141 -2.65 -13.08 -5.64
CA PRO A 141 -3.09 -14.38 -6.16
C PRO A 141 -2.74 -15.53 -5.19
N LYS A 142 -3.58 -16.56 -5.15
CA LYS A 142 -3.36 -17.76 -4.33
C LYS A 142 -2.45 -18.74 -5.07
N VAL A 143 -1.18 -18.72 -4.76
CA VAL A 143 -0.13 -19.59 -5.29
C VAL A 143 0.67 -20.23 -4.14
N SER A 144 1.67 -21.05 -4.44
CA SER A 144 2.54 -21.64 -3.42
C SER A 144 3.80 -20.82 -3.16
N ASN A 145 4.21 -19.97 -4.12
CA ASN A 145 5.48 -19.25 -4.04
C ASN A 145 5.29 -17.74 -4.17
N TYR A 146 5.79 -16.99 -3.20
CA TYR A 146 5.66 -15.54 -3.13
C TYR A 146 7.02 -14.86 -3.08
N TYR A 147 7.26 -13.93 -3.98
CA TYR A 147 8.47 -13.11 -4.02
C TYR A 147 8.08 -11.64 -3.98
N MET A 148 8.50 -10.96 -2.93
CA MET A 148 8.11 -9.57 -2.72
C MET A 148 9.34 -8.67 -2.54
N ALA A 149 9.24 -7.44 -3.00
CA ALA A 149 10.25 -6.42 -2.73
C ALA A 149 9.58 -5.08 -2.46
N GLY A 150 10.14 -4.35 -1.49
CA GLY A 150 9.64 -3.04 -1.13
C GLY A 150 10.55 -2.26 -0.20
N ASP A 151 9.99 -1.20 0.35
CA ASP A 151 10.62 -0.32 1.33
C ASP A 151 9.65 0.03 2.48
N SER A 152 10.05 0.91 3.38
CA SER A 152 9.24 1.33 4.52
C SER A 152 7.84 1.84 4.11
N SER A 153 7.69 2.43 2.91
CA SER A 153 6.39 2.92 2.42
C SER A 153 5.43 1.80 2.03
N SER A 154 5.94 0.68 1.58
CA SER A 154 5.18 -0.49 1.14
C SER A 154 5.10 -1.60 2.20
N LEU A 155 5.91 -1.51 3.26
CA LEU A 155 5.94 -2.49 4.35
C LEU A 155 4.57 -2.76 4.98
N PRO A 156 3.70 -1.75 5.24
CA PRO A 156 2.35 -2.01 5.76
C PRO A 156 1.50 -2.90 4.86
N ALA A 157 1.59 -2.73 3.54
CA ALA A 157 0.90 -3.59 2.58
C ALA A 157 1.51 -5.00 2.54
N ILE A 158 2.84 -5.11 2.49
CA ILE A 158 3.54 -6.41 2.50
C ILE A 158 3.16 -7.18 3.77
N ALA A 159 3.20 -6.54 4.95
CA ALA A 159 2.83 -7.15 6.21
C ALA A 159 1.39 -7.66 6.20
N ALA A 160 0.45 -6.84 5.74
CA ALA A 160 -0.96 -7.20 5.63
C ALA A 160 -1.19 -8.38 4.67
N LEU A 161 -0.54 -8.37 3.50
CA LEU A 161 -0.65 -9.44 2.52
C LEU A 161 -0.07 -10.76 3.02
N LEU A 162 1.08 -10.73 3.72
CA LEU A 162 1.70 -11.93 4.28
C LEU A 162 0.80 -12.64 5.29
N GLU A 163 -0.06 -11.91 6.00
CA GLU A 163 -1.04 -12.48 6.93
C GLU A 163 -2.16 -13.28 6.22
N THR A 164 -2.39 -13.02 4.92
CA THR A 164 -3.42 -13.71 4.12
C THR A 164 -2.89 -14.94 3.40
N VAL A 165 -1.58 -15.13 3.36
CA VAL A 165 -0.93 -16.22 2.64
C VAL A 165 -1.11 -17.55 3.39
N LYS A 166 -1.27 -18.65 2.63
CA LYS A 166 -1.42 -20.00 3.21
C LYS A 166 -0.22 -20.40 4.06
N PRO A 167 -0.43 -21.15 5.18
CA PRO A 167 0.64 -21.53 6.09
C PRO A 167 1.79 -22.35 5.48
N ASP A 168 1.53 -23.08 4.39
CA ASP A 168 2.48 -23.94 3.65
C ASP A 168 3.18 -23.22 2.50
N ALA A 169 2.88 -21.95 2.26
CA ALA A 169 3.52 -21.17 1.24
C ALA A 169 5.00 -20.90 1.52
N THR A 170 5.77 -20.78 0.44
CA THR A 170 7.20 -20.52 0.48
C THR A 170 7.54 -19.25 -0.30
N GLY A 171 8.76 -18.74 -0.13
CA GLY A 171 9.22 -17.58 -0.89
C GLY A 171 10.20 -16.71 -0.17
N GLN A 172 10.39 -15.52 -0.72
CA GLN A 172 11.34 -14.56 -0.17
C GLN A 172 10.77 -13.13 -0.30
N VAL A 173 11.02 -12.34 0.71
CA VAL A 173 10.65 -10.93 0.80
C VAL A 173 11.89 -10.12 1.10
N ILE A 174 12.15 -9.06 0.36
CA ILE A 174 13.23 -8.12 0.64
C ILE A 174 12.66 -6.74 0.90
N ILE A 175 13.04 -6.13 2.01
CA ILE A 175 12.51 -4.85 2.46
C ILE A 175 13.67 -3.92 2.81
N ARG A 176 13.71 -2.77 2.13
CA ARG A 176 14.60 -1.68 2.51
C ARG A 176 14.00 -0.90 3.67
N ILE A 177 14.82 -0.69 4.69
CA ILE A 177 14.51 0.15 5.85
C ILE A 177 15.63 1.16 6.07
N GLU A 178 15.33 2.27 6.73
CA GLU A 178 16.34 3.31 6.99
C GLU A 178 17.23 2.99 8.19
N SER A 179 16.72 2.23 9.15
CA SER A 179 17.43 1.87 10.38
C SER A 179 17.17 0.41 10.77
N GLU A 180 18.18 -0.27 11.34
CA GLU A 180 18.00 -1.61 11.93
C GLU A 180 16.95 -1.63 13.04
N GLN A 181 16.68 -0.48 13.66
CA GLN A 181 15.63 -0.34 14.67
C GLN A 181 14.21 -0.48 14.10
N ASP A 182 14.08 -0.45 12.77
CA ASP A 182 12.80 -0.63 12.06
C ASP A 182 12.55 -2.08 11.65
N ILE A 183 13.46 -2.99 11.97
CA ILE A 183 13.21 -4.42 11.85
C ILE A 183 12.07 -4.81 12.79
N GLN A 184 11.04 -5.44 12.24
CA GLN A 184 9.89 -5.89 12.99
C GLN A 184 9.57 -7.36 12.71
N GLU A 185 8.92 -7.99 13.66
CA GLU A 185 8.41 -9.36 13.48
C GLU A 185 7.14 -9.30 12.60
N LEU A 186 7.19 -9.96 11.44
CA LEU A 186 6.05 -10.05 10.53
C LEU A 186 5.34 -11.40 10.74
N LYS A 187 4.02 -11.34 10.88
CA LYS A 187 3.16 -12.53 10.87
C LYS A 187 3.10 -13.09 9.46
N LYS A 188 3.68 -14.25 9.23
CA LYS A 188 3.85 -14.86 7.92
C LYS A 188 4.03 -16.38 8.03
N PRO A 189 3.86 -17.14 6.91
CA PRO A 189 4.25 -18.54 6.83
C PRO A 189 5.73 -18.76 7.16
N THR A 190 6.05 -19.86 7.80
CA THR A 190 7.44 -20.20 8.16
C THR A 190 8.33 -20.43 6.95
N GLY A 191 7.75 -20.86 5.82
CA GLY A 191 8.46 -21.07 4.55
C GLY A 191 8.84 -19.79 3.81
N ILE A 192 8.40 -18.61 4.26
CA ILE A 192 8.76 -17.32 3.65
C ILE A 192 9.88 -16.67 4.47
N ALA A 193 11.04 -16.44 3.84
CA ALA A 193 12.14 -15.68 4.43
C ALA A 193 11.94 -14.18 4.22
N VAL A 194 12.34 -13.36 5.20
CA VAL A 194 12.35 -11.89 5.10
C VAL A 194 13.78 -11.38 5.24
N HIS A 195 14.23 -10.64 4.25
CA HIS A 195 15.55 -10.02 4.18
C HIS A 195 15.40 -8.52 4.41
N TRP A 196 15.93 -8.04 5.51
CA TRP A 196 15.96 -6.62 5.85
C TRP A 196 17.26 -6.02 5.36
N ILE A 197 17.19 -4.97 4.55
CA ILE A 197 18.38 -4.26 4.07
C ILE A 197 18.30 -2.82 4.57
N THR A 198 19.28 -2.46 5.39
CA THR A 198 19.34 -1.12 5.98
C THR A 198 20.15 -0.18 5.07
N GLY A 199 19.58 0.98 4.78
CA GLY A 199 20.23 2.04 4.01
C GLY A 199 19.25 2.94 3.27
N ASP A 200 19.79 3.99 2.65
CA ASP A 200 19.03 4.93 1.86
C ASP A 200 18.81 4.42 0.42
N VAL A 201 18.27 5.27 -0.47
CA VAL A 201 17.94 4.92 -1.87
C VAL A 201 19.16 4.51 -2.70
N GLU A 202 20.35 4.92 -2.32
CA GLU A 202 21.60 4.54 -3.00
C GLU A 202 21.87 3.04 -2.97
N ILE A 203 21.30 2.29 -2.02
CA ILE A 203 21.49 0.83 -1.94
C ILE A 203 20.52 0.04 -2.85
N THR A 204 19.73 0.71 -3.68
CA THR A 204 18.78 0.04 -4.59
C THR A 204 19.45 -1.04 -5.44
N ASP A 205 20.65 -0.77 -5.96
CA ASP A 205 21.38 -1.74 -6.80
C ASP A 205 21.78 -3.00 -5.99
N THR A 206 22.06 -2.86 -4.70
CA THR A 206 22.33 -3.99 -3.80
C THR A 206 21.07 -4.85 -3.62
N ILE A 207 19.92 -4.23 -3.40
CA ILE A 207 18.64 -4.94 -3.25
C ILE A 207 18.26 -5.67 -4.53
N VAL A 208 18.44 -5.02 -5.69
CA VAL A 208 18.19 -5.63 -6.99
C VAL A 208 19.11 -6.82 -7.22
N SER A 209 20.39 -6.71 -6.85
CA SER A 209 21.37 -7.78 -6.98
C SER A 209 21.03 -8.97 -6.08
N GLU A 210 20.63 -8.72 -4.85
CA GLU A 210 20.16 -9.73 -3.90
C GLU A 210 18.92 -10.47 -4.45
N PHE A 211 17.90 -9.75 -4.88
CA PHE A 211 16.70 -10.33 -5.47
C PHE A 211 17.02 -11.19 -6.70
N LYS A 212 17.93 -10.73 -7.57
CA LYS A 212 18.37 -11.46 -8.76
C LYS A 212 19.16 -12.73 -8.45
N SER A 213 19.75 -12.83 -7.27
CA SER A 213 20.49 -14.02 -6.82
C SER A 213 19.59 -15.19 -6.46
N TRP A 214 18.30 -14.94 -6.22
CA TRP A 214 17.37 -15.95 -5.79
C TRP A 214 17.00 -16.92 -6.92
N SER A 215 16.84 -18.19 -6.55
CA SER A 215 16.27 -19.19 -7.45
C SER A 215 14.75 -19.00 -7.50
N LEU A 216 14.23 -18.65 -8.68
CA LEU A 216 12.81 -18.37 -8.88
C LEU A 216 12.13 -19.60 -9.52
N PRO A 217 11.00 -20.10 -8.97
CA PRO A 217 10.22 -21.19 -9.58
C PRO A 217 9.61 -20.72 -10.91
N THR A 218 9.48 -21.62 -11.87
CA THR A 218 8.90 -21.31 -13.19
C THR A 218 7.38 -21.22 -13.18
N GLU A 219 6.72 -21.88 -12.24
CA GLU A 219 5.26 -22.00 -12.14
C GLU A 219 4.79 -21.78 -10.70
N ASP A 220 3.50 -21.57 -10.51
CA ASP A 220 2.83 -21.39 -9.22
C ASP A 220 3.52 -20.34 -8.34
N VAL A 221 3.81 -19.18 -8.94
CA VAL A 221 4.54 -18.08 -8.34
C VAL A 221 3.87 -16.75 -8.66
N THR A 222 3.92 -15.85 -7.69
CA THR A 222 3.56 -14.44 -7.87
C THR A 222 4.65 -13.53 -7.32
N PHE A 223 4.79 -12.38 -7.96
CA PHE A 223 5.70 -11.31 -7.58
C PHE A 223 4.90 -10.09 -7.17
N TRP A 224 5.28 -9.48 -6.05
CA TRP A 224 4.64 -8.25 -5.57
C TRP A 224 5.71 -7.21 -5.25
N LEU A 225 5.72 -6.11 -6.02
CA LEU A 225 6.73 -5.07 -5.96
C LEU A 225 6.06 -3.73 -5.70
N ALA A 226 6.48 -3.02 -4.66
CA ALA A 226 6.04 -1.65 -4.42
C ALA A 226 7.08 -0.87 -3.61
N GLY A 227 7.04 0.46 -3.70
CA GLY A 227 7.98 1.35 -3.02
C GLY A 227 8.62 2.32 -4.00
N GLU A 228 9.93 2.53 -3.87
CA GLU A 228 10.67 3.47 -4.70
C GLU A 228 10.68 3.07 -6.19
N ASP A 229 10.52 4.07 -7.07
CA ASP A 229 10.35 3.93 -8.52
C ASP A 229 11.47 3.12 -9.20
N LYS A 230 12.75 3.40 -8.91
CA LYS A 230 13.88 2.70 -9.51
C LYS A 230 13.87 1.22 -9.15
N LEU A 231 13.64 0.90 -7.88
CA LEU A 231 13.56 -0.49 -7.40
C LEU A 231 12.48 -1.28 -8.16
N VAL A 232 11.28 -0.71 -8.21
CA VAL A 232 10.14 -1.37 -8.85
C VAL A 232 10.38 -1.56 -10.35
N LYS A 233 10.89 -0.56 -11.05
CA LYS A 233 11.18 -0.63 -12.49
C LYS A 233 12.25 -1.68 -12.82
N GLU A 234 13.35 -1.69 -12.07
CA GLU A 234 14.44 -2.63 -12.35
C GLU A 234 14.02 -4.08 -12.10
N LEU A 235 13.31 -4.36 -11.00
CA LEU A 235 12.81 -5.69 -10.72
C LEU A 235 11.70 -6.10 -11.69
N ARG A 236 10.79 -5.19 -12.08
CA ARG A 236 9.77 -5.44 -13.11
C ARG A 236 10.43 -5.85 -14.42
N ARG A 237 11.44 -5.09 -14.89
CA ARG A 237 12.20 -5.43 -16.11
C ARG A 237 12.84 -6.81 -16.00
N TYR A 238 13.49 -7.11 -14.88
CA TYR A 238 14.11 -8.41 -14.63
C TYR A 238 13.09 -9.55 -14.72
N ILE A 239 11.98 -9.45 -14.01
CA ILE A 239 10.94 -10.48 -13.96
C ILE A 239 10.31 -10.66 -15.34
N ARG A 240 9.92 -9.56 -16.00
CA ARG A 240 9.18 -9.60 -17.27
C ARG A 240 10.05 -9.89 -18.47
N ARG A 241 11.24 -9.25 -18.58
CA ARG A 241 12.06 -9.29 -19.80
C ARG A 241 13.22 -10.29 -19.71
N GLU A 242 13.85 -10.40 -18.56
CA GLU A 242 15.00 -11.29 -18.41
C GLU A 242 14.56 -12.72 -18.03
N LYS A 243 13.53 -12.87 -17.20
CA LYS A 243 13.00 -14.16 -16.75
C LYS A 243 11.77 -14.64 -17.51
N GLY A 244 11.03 -13.76 -18.18
CA GLY A 244 9.92 -14.13 -19.05
C GLY A 244 8.59 -14.46 -18.34
N TYR A 245 8.43 -14.07 -17.06
CA TYR A 245 7.17 -14.30 -16.35
C TYR A 245 6.02 -13.48 -16.94
N GLU A 246 4.81 -14.01 -16.85
CA GLU A 246 3.61 -13.41 -17.43
C GLU A 246 3.11 -12.21 -16.59
N ARG A 247 2.40 -11.27 -17.24
CA ARG A 247 1.87 -10.06 -16.59
C ARG A 247 1.00 -10.37 -15.37
N HIS A 248 0.19 -11.42 -15.44
CA HIS A 248 -0.72 -11.81 -14.35
C HIS A 248 0.00 -12.36 -13.10
N GLN A 249 1.28 -12.72 -13.22
CA GLN A 249 2.11 -13.18 -12.10
C GLN A 249 2.77 -12.03 -11.34
N LEU A 250 2.62 -10.80 -11.81
CA LEU A 250 3.35 -9.65 -11.29
C LEU A 250 2.42 -8.47 -10.96
N TYR A 251 2.44 -8.05 -9.70
CA TYR A 251 2.01 -6.74 -9.26
C TYR A 251 3.25 -5.86 -9.07
N ALA A 252 3.35 -4.73 -9.76
CA ALA A 252 4.50 -3.84 -9.70
C ALA A 252 4.06 -2.39 -9.80
N ILE A 253 3.93 -1.72 -8.66
CA ILE A 253 3.43 -0.34 -8.56
C ILE A 253 4.42 0.50 -7.76
N PRO A 254 5.07 1.49 -8.39
CA PRO A 254 5.89 2.44 -7.65
C PRO A 254 4.98 3.37 -6.81
N TYR A 255 5.34 3.53 -5.54
CA TYR A 255 4.60 4.38 -4.60
C TYR A 255 5.14 5.80 -4.58
N TRP A 256 6.45 5.95 -4.71
CA TRP A 256 7.14 7.22 -4.66
C TRP A 256 8.42 7.21 -5.51
N ARG A 257 8.99 8.37 -5.73
CA ARG A 257 10.25 8.55 -6.44
C ARG A 257 11.13 9.54 -5.71
N HIS A 258 12.37 9.16 -5.50
CA HIS A 258 13.36 10.03 -4.86
C HIS A 258 13.49 11.37 -5.60
N GLY A 259 13.46 12.47 -4.84
CA GLY A 259 13.57 13.83 -5.38
C GLY A 259 12.27 14.41 -5.97
N PHE A 260 11.13 13.72 -5.85
CA PHE A 260 9.82 14.20 -6.30
C PHE A 260 8.82 14.23 -5.14
N ASP A 261 7.96 15.23 -5.13
CA ASP A 261 6.74 15.20 -4.31
C ASP A 261 5.66 14.33 -4.95
N GLU A 262 4.60 14.02 -4.19
CA GLU A 262 3.53 13.13 -4.68
C GLU A 262 2.79 13.73 -5.88
N GLU A 263 2.56 15.04 -5.89
CA GLU A 263 1.85 15.70 -7.00
C GLU A 263 2.67 15.66 -8.29
N GLY A 264 3.97 15.97 -8.22
CA GLY A 264 4.88 15.91 -9.36
C GLY A 264 5.09 14.49 -9.87
N TYR A 265 5.15 13.51 -8.98
CA TYR A 265 5.32 12.12 -9.35
C TYR A 265 4.02 11.48 -9.87
N HIS A 266 2.86 11.90 -9.42
CA HIS A 266 1.57 11.33 -9.84
C HIS A 266 1.37 11.38 -11.37
N VAL A 267 1.79 12.46 -12.02
CA VAL A 267 1.71 12.61 -13.48
C VAL A 267 2.63 11.59 -14.17
N LEU A 268 3.87 11.48 -13.71
CA LEU A 268 4.88 10.59 -14.29
C LEU A 268 4.58 9.10 -14.04
N ARG A 269 3.94 8.77 -12.90
CA ARG A 269 3.61 7.38 -12.53
C ARG A 269 2.67 6.71 -13.52
N HIS A 270 1.71 7.44 -14.08
CA HIS A 270 0.81 6.89 -15.10
C HIS A 270 1.56 6.50 -16.37
N GLU A 271 2.53 7.29 -16.81
CA GLU A 271 3.39 6.95 -17.95
C GLU A 271 4.19 5.66 -17.71
N VAL A 272 4.63 5.44 -16.46
CA VAL A 272 5.39 4.24 -16.06
C VAL A 272 4.49 3.00 -15.99
N MET A 273 3.25 3.15 -15.52
CA MET A 273 2.31 2.03 -15.40
C MET A 273 1.78 1.59 -16.77
N ASP A 274 1.65 2.53 -17.71
CA ASP A 274 1.12 2.30 -19.06
C ASP A 274 2.23 1.91 -20.05
N SER A 275 3.50 2.11 -19.71
CA SER A 275 4.62 1.63 -20.53
C SER A 275 4.63 0.10 -20.55
N ASP A 276 4.69 -0.49 -21.73
CA ASP A 276 4.81 -1.94 -21.96
C ASP A 276 6.21 -2.50 -21.57
N ASP A 277 7.00 -1.74 -20.84
CA ASP A 277 8.36 -2.09 -20.40
C ASP A 277 8.37 -3.02 -19.18
#